data_027f6eb861c351742a154ea4e8cdadb6
#
_entry.id   027f6eb861c351742a154ea4e8cdadb6
#
_cell.length_a   1.000
_cell.length_b   1.000
_cell.length_c   1.000
_cell.angle_alpha   90.00
_cell.angle_beta   90.00
_cell.angle_gamma   90.00
#
_symmetry.space_group_name_H-M   'P 1'
#
loop_
_entity.id
_entity.type
_entity.pdbx_description
1 polymer ?
#
loop_
_entity_poly.entity_id
_entity_poly.type
_entity_poly.pdbx_seq_one_letter_code
_entity_poly.pdbx_strand_id
1 'polypeptide(L)'
;MKIAIIGSGGREHALAATISKSSNIEEIFCLPGNAGTSNIATNIDLDIDQFDKVHKFINDNSIDLVVVGPEQPLVNGIVDYLEKFNIKVFGPNKIASQLEGSKIFTKKLCEKYNIPTANFGIFENRTDAKKFLENAKYPNVIKADNLAAGKGVYICNNEQESFMAVEEIFNGKFGNAKNVLIEEFLKGEEMSYFIISDGSTIKSFETAQDHKRVLEGDNGKNTGGMGAYSPSRLISNDLEDKILNKIIKPTLKGLAELGTNYKGFLYAGLMIVENEPFLIEYNVRMGDPECQTILPKLKTDLVEIFEACCNKKLADINIEWINKKSLCVVLCSKGYPDTYQKNILINNIENLSLEKNNFIFHAGTKKDNDKIYATGGRVLNFISLSDDFLQAREKVHECIKELDWSGGFYRKDIGFKVID
;
A
#
# COMPACT_ATOMS: atom_id res chain seq x y z
N MET A 1 4.33 8.89 24.99
CA MET A 1 3.92 7.58 24.40
C MET A 1 5.08 6.90 23.71
N LYS A 2 5.16 5.58 23.86
CA LYS A 2 6.07 4.74 23.06
C LYS A 2 5.28 3.98 22.01
N ILE A 3 5.72 4.06 20.75
CA ILE A 3 5.03 3.43 19.62
C ILE A 3 5.95 2.45 18.92
N ALA A 4 5.44 1.25 18.61
CA ALA A 4 6.10 0.30 17.74
C ALA A 4 5.44 0.27 16.36
N ILE A 5 6.24 0.42 15.30
CA ILE A 5 5.81 0.30 13.90
C ILE A 5 6.33 -1.03 13.37
N ILE A 6 5.43 -1.90 12.96
CA ILE A 6 5.78 -3.18 12.31
C ILE A 6 6.07 -2.91 10.83
N GLY A 7 7.25 -3.31 10.36
CA GLY A 7 7.65 -3.24 8.96
C GLY A 7 8.94 -2.45 8.71
N SER A 8 9.37 -2.41 7.44
CA SER A 8 10.68 -1.84 7.05
C SER A 8 10.66 -1.08 5.71
N GLY A 9 9.48 -0.90 5.09
CA GLY A 9 9.34 -0.27 3.79
C GLY A 9 9.34 1.26 3.83
N GLY A 10 9.16 1.87 2.67
CA GLY A 10 9.00 3.32 2.55
C GLY A 10 7.76 3.84 3.25
N ARG A 11 6.70 3.04 3.26
CA ARG A 11 5.47 3.29 4.02
C ARG A 11 5.75 3.41 5.51
N GLU A 12 6.50 2.48 6.10
CA GLU A 12 6.83 2.50 7.52
C GLU A 12 7.74 3.67 7.88
N HIS A 13 8.66 4.04 6.99
CA HIS A 13 9.46 5.26 7.19
C HIS A 13 8.58 6.53 7.16
N ALA A 14 7.64 6.63 6.21
CA ALA A 14 6.72 7.77 6.16
C ALA A 14 5.80 7.85 7.39
N LEU A 15 5.34 6.68 7.89
CA LEU A 15 4.60 6.60 9.16
C LEU A 15 5.46 7.09 10.33
N ALA A 16 6.68 6.57 10.48
CA ALA A 16 7.61 6.97 11.55
C ALA A 16 7.91 8.48 11.51
N ALA A 17 8.20 9.02 10.32
CA ALA A 17 8.46 10.44 10.12
C ALA A 17 7.24 11.34 10.38
N THR A 18 6.03 10.83 10.20
CA THR A 18 4.81 11.59 10.52
C THR A 18 4.50 11.51 12.01
N ILE A 19 4.64 10.34 12.62
CA ILE A 19 4.46 10.11 14.07
C ILE A 19 5.48 10.92 14.89
N SER A 20 6.73 11.03 14.43
CA SER A 20 7.79 11.77 15.15
C SER A 20 7.53 13.28 15.29
N LYS A 21 6.56 13.82 14.52
CA LYS A 21 6.14 15.22 14.64
C LYS A 21 5.20 15.48 15.83
N SER A 22 4.61 14.43 16.39
CA SER A 22 3.70 14.56 17.53
C SER A 22 4.46 14.92 18.81
N SER A 23 3.93 15.91 19.55
CA SER A 23 4.47 16.28 20.84
C SER A 23 4.25 15.22 21.94
N ASN A 24 3.37 14.25 21.69
CA ASN A 24 3.01 13.20 22.63
C ASN A 24 3.95 11.97 22.54
N ILE A 25 4.92 11.98 21.64
CA ILE A 25 5.84 10.86 21.42
C ILE A 25 7.08 11.00 22.30
N GLU A 26 7.36 9.93 23.03
CA GLU A 26 8.60 9.73 23.78
C GLU A 26 9.62 8.95 22.96
N GLU A 27 9.19 7.84 22.37
CA GLU A 27 10.06 6.93 21.62
C GLU A 27 9.29 6.20 20.53
N ILE A 28 9.97 5.98 19.40
CA ILE A 28 9.47 5.19 18.26
C ILE A 28 10.40 4.00 18.05
N PHE A 29 9.83 2.81 17.91
CA PHE A 29 10.53 1.59 17.51
C PHE A 29 10.05 1.16 16.13
N CYS A 30 10.96 0.70 15.28
CA CYS A 30 10.62 0.10 13.99
C CYS A 30 11.10 -1.36 13.96
N LEU A 31 10.21 -2.28 13.63
CA LEU A 31 10.45 -3.72 13.63
C LEU A 31 10.30 -4.28 12.19
N PRO A 32 11.37 -4.56 11.44
CA PRO A 32 12.77 -4.30 11.78
C PRO A 32 13.27 -2.90 11.42
N GLY A 33 12.49 -2.06 10.66
CA GLY A 33 12.91 -0.76 10.17
C GLY A 33 13.91 -0.82 9.00
N ASN A 34 14.45 0.34 8.61
CA ASN A 34 15.42 0.49 7.53
C ASN A 34 16.47 1.58 7.84
N ALA A 35 17.35 1.91 6.89
CA ALA A 35 18.38 2.92 7.09
C ALA A 35 17.82 4.33 7.43
N GLY A 36 16.67 4.68 6.87
CA GLY A 36 16.05 5.99 7.13
C GLY A 36 15.35 6.06 8.48
N THR A 37 14.66 4.99 8.89
CA THR A 37 14.00 4.94 10.20
C THR A 37 15.01 5.01 11.35
N SER A 38 16.25 4.54 11.16
CA SER A 38 17.30 4.63 12.19
C SER A 38 17.68 6.06 12.60
N ASN A 39 17.29 7.07 11.82
CA ASN A 39 17.56 8.48 12.13
C ASN A 39 16.49 9.10 13.05
N ILE A 40 15.30 8.47 13.15
CA ILE A 40 14.12 9.01 13.85
C ILE A 40 13.47 8.00 14.81
N ALA A 41 13.93 6.77 14.82
CA ALA A 41 13.40 5.67 15.61
C ALA A 41 14.51 4.69 15.98
N THR A 42 14.25 3.84 16.97
CA THR A 42 15.09 2.71 17.30
C THR A 42 14.68 1.49 16.46
N ASN A 43 15.56 1.03 15.57
CA ASN A 43 15.32 -0.15 14.78
C ASN A 43 15.64 -1.42 15.58
N ILE A 44 14.74 -2.39 15.57
CA ILE A 44 14.90 -3.66 16.29
C ILE A 44 14.85 -4.80 15.28
N ASP A 45 15.96 -5.44 15.05
CA ASP A 45 16.06 -6.60 14.14
C ASP A 45 15.33 -7.80 14.75
N LEU A 46 14.04 -7.90 14.43
CA LEU A 46 13.13 -8.90 14.95
C LEU A 46 12.25 -9.44 13.82
N ASP A 47 12.14 -10.77 13.78
CA ASP A 47 11.23 -11.45 12.85
C ASP A 47 9.78 -11.21 13.28
N ILE A 48 9.07 -10.40 12.49
CA ILE A 48 7.69 -9.96 12.75
C ILE A 48 6.65 -11.07 12.57
N ASP A 49 7.00 -12.21 12.00
CA ASP A 49 6.14 -13.40 11.91
C ASP A 49 6.17 -14.23 13.20
N GLN A 50 7.12 -13.98 14.10
CA GLN A 50 7.23 -14.58 15.42
C GLN A 50 6.49 -13.73 16.47
N PHE A 51 5.17 -13.84 16.52
CA PHE A 51 4.30 -12.98 17.34
C PHE A 51 4.61 -13.04 18.85
N ASP A 52 5.10 -14.15 19.36
CA ASP A 52 5.56 -14.30 20.74
C ASP A 52 6.76 -13.40 21.04
N LYS A 53 7.71 -13.30 20.11
CA LYS A 53 8.87 -12.41 20.27
C LYS A 53 8.46 -10.94 20.13
N VAL A 54 7.54 -10.63 19.21
CA VAL A 54 6.98 -9.28 19.08
C VAL A 54 6.28 -8.89 20.38
N HIS A 55 5.43 -9.76 20.93
CA HIS A 55 4.73 -9.53 22.19
C HIS A 55 5.71 -9.32 23.35
N LYS A 56 6.73 -10.19 23.46
CA LYS A 56 7.76 -10.02 24.50
C LYS A 56 8.46 -8.67 24.41
N PHE A 57 8.86 -8.27 23.20
CA PHE A 57 9.50 -6.96 22.98
C PHE A 57 8.59 -5.79 23.41
N ILE A 58 7.30 -5.84 23.04
CA ILE A 58 6.30 -4.83 23.39
C ILE A 58 6.19 -4.67 24.91
N ASN A 59 6.10 -5.78 25.63
CA ASN A 59 5.99 -5.76 27.09
C ASN A 59 7.29 -5.28 27.76
N ASP A 60 8.44 -5.80 27.35
CA ASP A 60 9.73 -5.44 27.94
C ASP A 60 10.04 -3.94 27.81
N ASN A 61 9.51 -3.29 26.75
CA ASN A 61 9.73 -1.86 26.48
C ASN A 61 8.52 -0.97 26.82
N SER A 62 7.46 -1.53 27.37
CA SER A 62 6.24 -0.79 27.75
C SER A 62 5.66 0.03 26.59
N ILE A 63 5.48 -0.61 25.44
CA ILE A 63 4.93 0.02 24.24
C ILE A 63 3.43 0.29 24.44
N ASP A 64 3.02 1.55 24.22
CA ASP A 64 1.63 1.99 24.39
C ASP A 64 0.74 1.67 23.20
N LEU A 65 1.31 1.69 21.97
CA LEU A 65 0.56 1.49 20.73
C LEU A 65 1.44 0.78 19.67
N VAL A 66 0.84 -0.19 18.99
CA VAL A 66 1.44 -0.87 17.84
C VAL A 66 0.74 -0.44 16.56
N VAL A 67 1.51 -0.06 15.54
CA VAL A 67 1.01 0.28 14.20
C VAL A 67 1.53 -0.77 13.21
N VAL A 68 0.64 -1.46 12.52
CA VAL A 68 1.04 -2.52 11.58
C VAL A 68 1.06 -1.97 10.16
N GLY A 69 2.25 -1.93 9.56
CA GLY A 69 2.45 -1.42 8.21
C GLY A 69 2.16 -2.44 7.11
N PRO A 70 2.80 -3.62 7.07
CA PRO A 70 2.65 -4.60 6.00
C PRO A 70 1.43 -5.51 6.16
N GLU A 71 0.96 -6.06 5.06
CA GLU A 71 -0.22 -6.92 4.98
C GLU A 71 -0.03 -8.30 5.60
N GLN A 72 1.15 -8.91 5.48
CA GLN A 72 1.36 -10.30 5.88
C GLN A 72 1.09 -10.54 7.37
N PRO A 73 1.63 -9.74 8.32
CA PRO A 73 1.29 -9.89 9.74
C PRO A 73 -0.20 -9.69 10.04
N LEU A 74 -0.88 -8.77 9.33
CA LEU A 74 -2.32 -8.54 9.48
C LEU A 74 -3.12 -9.77 9.09
N VAL A 75 -2.84 -10.34 7.90
CA VAL A 75 -3.49 -11.55 7.39
C VAL A 75 -3.20 -12.76 8.29
N ASN A 76 -2.01 -12.83 8.86
CA ASN A 76 -1.62 -13.88 9.82
C ASN A 76 -2.29 -13.72 11.20
N GLY A 77 -2.81 -12.51 11.53
CA GLY A 77 -3.61 -12.25 12.74
C GLY A 77 -2.80 -11.66 13.91
N ILE A 78 -1.78 -10.87 13.64
CA ILE A 78 -0.99 -10.20 14.68
C ILE A 78 -1.86 -9.32 15.60
N VAL A 79 -2.89 -8.65 15.02
CA VAL A 79 -3.81 -7.82 15.80
C VAL A 79 -4.56 -8.65 16.82
N ASP A 80 -5.20 -9.75 16.37
CA ASP A 80 -5.93 -10.68 17.25
C ASP A 80 -5.02 -11.30 18.32
N TYR A 81 -3.76 -11.54 17.96
CA TYR A 81 -2.79 -12.10 18.89
C TYR A 81 -2.43 -11.11 20.00
N LEU A 82 -2.07 -9.87 19.65
CA LEU A 82 -1.62 -8.86 20.60
C LEU A 82 -2.78 -8.31 21.47
N GLU A 83 -3.98 -8.18 20.91
CA GLU A 83 -5.16 -7.71 21.67
C GLU A 83 -5.58 -8.68 22.80
N LYS A 84 -5.24 -9.97 22.73
CA LYS A 84 -5.42 -10.92 23.86
C LYS A 84 -4.66 -10.52 25.11
N PHE A 85 -3.60 -9.75 24.95
CA PHE A 85 -2.76 -9.23 26.03
C PHE A 85 -3.07 -7.78 26.38
N ASN A 86 -4.22 -7.24 25.93
CA ASN A 86 -4.65 -5.85 26.11
C ASN A 86 -3.70 -4.81 25.50
N ILE A 87 -2.92 -5.20 24.48
CA ILE A 87 -2.06 -4.26 23.74
C ILE A 87 -2.92 -3.53 22.73
N LYS A 88 -2.81 -2.20 22.69
CA LYS A 88 -3.46 -1.39 21.64
C LYS A 88 -2.75 -1.58 20.32
N VAL A 89 -3.51 -1.98 19.28
CA VAL A 89 -2.99 -2.18 17.94
C VAL A 89 -3.83 -1.41 16.93
N PHE A 90 -3.20 -0.60 16.10
CA PHE A 90 -3.85 0.03 14.96
C PHE A 90 -3.66 -0.86 13.72
N GLY A 91 -4.74 -1.44 13.27
CA GLY A 91 -4.84 -2.35 12.14
C GLY A 91 -6.08 -3.22 12.23
N PRO A 92 -6.54 -3.82 11.12
CA PRO A 92 -7.67 -4.74 11.11
C PRO A 92 -7.30 -6.11 11.67
N ASN A 93 -8.29 -6.80 12.24
CA ASN A 93 -8.13 -8.17 12.71
C ASN A 93 -8.01 -9.16 11.55
N LYS A 94 -7.74 -10.42 11.86
CA LYS A 94 -7.48 -11.49 10.88
C LYS A 94 -8.62 -11.68 9.87
N ILE A 95 -9.88 -11.62 10.33
CA ILE A 95 -11.05 -11.79 9.44
C ILE A 95 -11.17 -10.61 8.48
N ALA A 96 -11.10 -9.39 8.99
CA ALA A 96 -11.15 -8.18 8.16
C ALA A 96 -9.97 -8.09 7.18
N SER A 97 -8.80 -8.61 7.59
CA SER A 97 -7.60 -8.66 6.74
C SER A 97 -7.74 -9.61 5.54
N GLN A 98 -8.75 -10.50 5.52
CA GLN A 98 -9.03 -11.33 4.35
C GLN A 98 -9.50 -10.52 3.14
N LEU A 99 -9.91 -9.26 3.30
CA LEU A 99 -10.15 -8.36 2.17
C LEU A 99 -8.92 -8.22 1.25
N GLU A 100 -7.70 -8.27 1.80
CA GLU A 100 -6.44 -8.30 1.02
C GLU A 100 -5.88 -9.72 0.89
N GLY A 101 -6.02 -10.54 1.94
CA GLY A 101 -5.44 -11.88 2.02
C GLY A 101 -6.05 -12.89 1.03
N SER A 102 -7.32 -12.72 0.65
CA SER A 102 -8.01 -13.57 -0.33
C SER A 102 -8.85 -12.74 -1.28
N LYS A 103 -8.49 -12.77 -2.56
CA LYS A 103 -9.26 -12.13 -3.63
C LYS A 103 -10.64 -12.75 -3.77
N ILE A 104 -10.75 -14.06 -3.54
CA ILE A 104 -12.01 -14.80 -3.57
C ILE A 104 -12.93 -14.36 -2.42
N PHE A 105 -12.39 -14.17 -1.22
CA PHE A 105 -13.17 -13.64 -0.10
C PHE A 105 -13.79 -12.29 -0.48
N THR A 106 -13.00 -11.38 -1.03
CA THR A 106 -13.46 -10.07 -1.49
C THR A 106 -14.49 -10.19 -2.61
N LYS A 107 -14.29 -11.05 -3.60
CA LYS A 107 -15.25 -11.23 -4.70
C LYS A 107 -16.59 -11.80 -4.23
N LYS A 108 -16.59 -12.79 -3.34
CA LYS A 108 -17.80 -13.31 -2.72
C LYS A 108 -18.54 -12.27 -1.89
N LEU A 109 -17.79 -11.39 -1.23
CA LEU A 109 -18.38 -10.24 -0.53
C LEU A 109 -19.02 -9.27 -1.52
N CYS A 110 -18.34 -8.96 -2.63
CA CYS A 110 -18.87 -8.10 -3.68
C CYS A 110 -20.18 -8.64 -4.26
N GLU A 111 -20.23 -9.93 -4.57
CA GLU A 111 -21.44 -10.59 -5.07
C GLU A 111 -22.59 -10.51 -4.06
N LYS A 112 -22.33 -10.89 -2.80
CA LYS A 112 -23.35 -10.90 -1.74
C LYS A 112 -23.96 -9.53 -1.45
N TYR A 113 -23.16 -8.47 -1.52
CA TYR A 113 -23.56 -7.10 -1.15
C TYR A 113 -23.73 -6.16 -2.34
N ASN A 114 -23.74 -6.71 -3.56
CA ASN A 114 -23.88 -5.95 -4.82
C ASN A 114 -22.84 -4.81 -4.95
N ILE A 115 -21.61 -5.05 -4.54
CA ILE A 115 -20.50 -4.11 -4.67
C ILE A 115 -20.02 -4.13 -6.13
N PRO A 116 -20.00 -2.99 -6.85
CA PRO A 116 -19.51 -2.95 -8.21
C PRO A 116 -18.07 -3.45 -8.34
N THR A 117 -17.87 -4.46 -9.16
CA THR A 117 -16.56 -5.04 -9.49
C THR A 117 -16.63 -5.69 -10.88
N ALA A 118 -15.49 -6.03 -11.48
CA ALA A 118 -15.45 -6.78 -12.73
C ALA A 118 -16.23 -8.10 -12.63
N ASN A 119 -16.93 -8.50 -13.70
CA ASN A 119 -17.50 -9.84 -13.79
C ASN A 119 -16.39 -10.88 -13.65
N PHE A 120 -16.63 -11.97 -12.93
CA PHE A 120 -15.59 -12.91 -12.58
C PHE A 120 -16.07 -14.36 -12.54
N GLY A 121 -15.10 -15.28 -12.65
CA GLY A 121 -15.26 -16.72 -12.37
C GLY A 121 -14.14 -17.21 -11.44
N ILE A 122 -14.47 -18.13 -10.56
CA ILE A 122 -13.55 -18.76 -9.61
C ILE A 122 -13.39 -20.22 -9.98
N PHE A 123 -12.15 -20.70 -10.11
CA PHE A 123 -11.86 -22.06 -10.57
C PHE A 123 -10.83 -22.74 -9.65
N GLU A 124 -11.16 -23.96 -9.22
CA GLU A 124 -10.33 -24.78 -8.34
C GLU A 124 -9.42 -25.76 -9.12
N ASN A 125 -9.59 -25.84 -10.42
CA ASN A 125 -8.79 -26.69 -11.29
C ASN A 125 -8.59 -26.10 -12.70
N ARG A 126 -7.57 -26.62 -13.39
CA ARG A 126 -7.16 -26.15 -14.71
C ARG A 126 -8.21 -26.38 -15.79
N THR A 127 -8.89 -27.51 -15.73
CA THR A 127 -9.83 -27.96 -16.77
C THR A 127 -11.01 -27.01 -16.86
N ASP A 128 -11.63 -26.69 -15.74
CA ASP A 128 -12.79 -25.80 -15.68
C ASP A 128 -12.40 -24.36 -16.01
N ALA A 129 -11.21 -23.90 -15.53
CA ALA A 129 -10.68 -22.58 -15.88
C ALA A 129 -10.47 -22.43 -17.40
N LYS A 130 -9.84 -23.42 -18.05
CA LYS A 130 -9.61 -23.40 -19.49
C LYS A 130 -10.91 -23.46 -20.30
N LYS A 131 -11.85 -24.32 -19.89
CA LYS A 131 -13.17 -24.40 -20.52
C LYS A 131 -13.94 -23.07 -20.47
N PHE A 132 -13.85 -22.34 -19.35
CA PHE A 132 -14.41 -20.99 -19.24
C PHE A 132 -13.74 -20.01 -20.23
N LEU A 133 -12.42 -20.09 -20.36
CA LEU A 133 -11.63 -19.22 -21.24
C LEU A 133 -11.88 -19.42 -22.73
N GLU A 134 -12.30 -20.61 -23.17
CA GLU A 134 -12.68 -20.90 -24.57
C GLU A 134 -13.80 -19.97 -25.08
N ASN A 135 -14.63 -19.46 -24.18
CA ASN A 135 -15.73 -18.53 -24.52
C ASN A 135 -15.56 -17.14 -23.92
N ALA A 136 -14.40 -16.83 -23.34
CA ALA A 136 -14.14 -15.55 -22.70
C ALA A 136 -13.87 -14.43 -23.71
N LYS A 137 -14.22 -13.20 -23.31
CA LYS A 137 -13.81 -11.99 -24.04
C LYS A 137 -12.38 -11.61 -23.67
N TYR A 138 -11.67 -11.01 -24.62
CA TYR A 138 -10.29 -10.54 -24.44
C TYR A 138 -10.21 -9.02 -24.62
N PRO A 139 -9.28 -8.33 -23.89
CA PRO A 139 -8.41 -8.92 -22.87
C PRO A 139 -9.20 -9.36 -21.63
N ASN A 140 -8.63 -10.30 -20.85
CA ASN A 140 -9.12 -10.67 -19.53
C ASN A 140 -8.01 -10.58 -18.47
N VAL A 141 -8.38 -10.71 -17.20
CA VAL A 141 -7.42 -10.63 -16.07
C VAL A 141 -7.47 -11.92 -15.28
N ILE A 142 -6.31 -12.57 -15.14
CA ILE A 142 -6.17 -13.81 -14.37
C ILE A 142 -5.35 -13.53 -13.12
N LYS A 143 -5.88 -13.92 -11.96
CA LYS A 143 -5.27 -13.63 -10.66
C LYS A 143 -5.12 -14.89 -9.81
N ALA A 144 -3.97 -15.03 -9.16
CA ALA A 144 -3.77 -16.02 -8.09
C ALA A 144 -4.47 -15.57 -6.80
N ASP A 145 -5.14 -16.50 -6.12
CA ASP A 145 -5.81 -16.23 -4.84
C ASP A 145 -4.85 -16.39 -3.66
N ASN A 146 -3.93 -15.46 -3.52
CA ASN A 146 -3.01 -15.31 -2.39
C ASN A 146 -2.35 -13.94 -2.39
N LEU A 147 -1.58 -13.66 -1.33
CA LEU A 147 -0.67 -12.52 -1.30
C LEU A 147 0.52 -12.78 -2.25
N ALA A 148 0.59 -12.05 -3.34
CA ALA A 148 1.62 -12.20 -4.38
C ALA A 148 2.35 -10.88 -4.69
N ALA A 149 2.23 -9.86 -3.82
CA ALA A 149 2.86 -8.55 -3.98
C ALA A 149 2.67 -7.95 -5.40
N GLY A 150 1.45 -8.02 -5.93
CA GLY A 150 1.09 -7.53 -7.27
C GLY A 150 1.59 -8.40 -8.45
N LYS A 151 2.40 -9.44 -8.20
CA LYS A 151 2.99 -10.27 -9.25
C LYS A 151 2.06 -11.38 -9.77
N GLY A 152 1.05 -11.75 -9.00
CA GLY A 152 0.10 -12.82 -9.34
C GLY A 152 -1.08 -12.35 -10.20
N VAL A 153 -0.93 -11.29 -10.99
CA VAL A 153 -1.97 -10.71 -11.86
C VAL A 153 -1.46 -10.67 -13.30
N TYR A 154 -2.22 -11.28 -14.20
CA TYR A 154 -1.95 -11.33 -15.64
C TYR A 154 -3.06 -10.64 -16.41
N ILE A 155 -2.71 -9.71 -17.28
CA ILE A 155 -3.62 -9.18 -18.30
C ILE A 155 -3.31 -9.96 -19.58
N CYS A 156 -4.27 -10.75 -20.04
CA CYS A 156 -4.13 -11.67 -21.15
C CYS A 156 -4.93 -11.17 -22.35
N ASN A 157 -4.27 -11.02 -23.49
CA ASN A 157 -4.87 -10.47 -24.70
C ASN A 157 -5.51 -11.54 -25.60
N ASN A 158 -5.26 -12.81 -25.32
CA ASN A 158 -5.75 -13.95 -26.08
C ASN A 158 -5.82 -15.21 -25.21
N GLU A 159 -6.44 -16.27 -25.76
CA GLU A 159 -6.64 -17.54 -25.10
C GLU A 159 -5.32 -18.20 -24.68
N GLN A 160 -4.31 -18.17 -25.55
CA GLN A 160 -3.01 -18.80 -25.29
C GLN A 160 -2.32 -18.18 -24.08
N GLU A 161 -2.29 -16.84 -23.99
CA GLU A 161 -1.74 -16.13 -22.82
C GLU A 161 -2.51 -16.50 -21.53
N SER A 162 -3.83 -16.62 -21.63
CA SER A 162 -4.69 -16.98 -20.49
C SER A 162 -4.44 -18.42 -20.03
N PHE A 163 -4.30 -19.36 -20.95
CA PHE A 163 -3.97 -20.74 -20.60
C PHE A 163 -2.60 -20.86 -19.93
N MET A 164 -1.60 -20.11 -20.43
CA MET A 164 -0.28 -20.06 -19.81
C MET A 164 -0.35 -19.50 -18.38
N ALA A 165 -1.09 -18.42 -18.17
CA ALA A 165 -1.28 -17.82 -16.84
C ALA A 165 -1.93 -18.79 -15.85
N VAL A 166 -2.98 -19.49 -16.26
CA VAL A 166 -3.64 -20.54 -15.45
C VAL A 166 -2.65 -21.65 -15.08
N GLU A 167 -1.86 -22.14 -16.05
CA GLU A 167 -0.84 -23.17 -15.78
C GLU A 167 0.22 -22.70 -14.80
N GLU A 168 0.77 -21.49 -14.98
CA GLU A 168 1.79 -20.94 -14.10
C GLU A 168 1.30 -20.81 -12.66
N ILE A 169 0.05 -20.37 -12.45
CA ILE A 169 -0.55 -20.24 -11.12
C ILE A 169 -0.72 -21.61 -10.47
N PHE A 170 -1.33 -22.57 -11.14
CA PHE A 170 -1.53 -23.92 -10.59
C PHE A 170 -0.24 -24.74 -10.46
N ASN A 171 0.83 -24.36 -11.17
CA ASN A 171 2.17 -24.93 -10.99
C ASN A 171 2.94 -24.30 -9.81
N GLY A 172 2.30 -23.40 -9.05
CA GLY A 172 2.87 -22.87 -7.82
C GLY A 172 3.83 -21.69 -7.98
N LYS A 173 3.85 -21.00 -9.13
CA LYS A 173 4.71 -19.84 -9.37
C LYS A 173 4.54 -18.74 -8.28
N PHE A 174 3.35 -18.66 -7.70
CA PHE A 174 3.03 -17.68 -6.64
C PHE A 174 2.69 -18.38 -5.30
N GLY A 175 3.31 -19.51 -5.01
CA GLY A 175 2.96 -20.35 -3.87
C GLY A 175 1.80 -21.31 -4.18
N ASN A 176 1.29 -21.98 -3.16
CA ASN A 176 0.21 -22.97 -3.32
C ASN A 176 -1.17 -22.28 -3.45
N ALA A 177 -1.37 -21.54 -4.55
CA ALA A 177 -2.68 -21.01 -4.88
C ALA A 177 -3.63 -22.18 -5.21
N LYS A 178 -4.68 -22.36 -4.42
CA LYS A 178 -5.69 -23.41 -4.62
C LYS A 178 -6.70 -23.03 -5.69
N ASN A 179 -6.82 -21.76 -6.01
CA ASN A 179 -7.81 -21.20 -6.91
C ASN A 179 -7.20 -20.20 -7.87
N VAL A 180 -7.85 -20.07 -9.01
CA VAL A 180 -7.61 -19.02 -10.00
C VAL A 180 -8.87 -18.18 -10.11
N LEU A 181 -8.72 -16.86 -10.07
CA LEU A 181 -9.77 -15.89 -10.36
C LEU A 181 -9.57 -15.37 -11.78
N ILE A 182 -10.63 -15.45 -12.60
CA ILE A 182 -10.66 -14.91 -13.96
C ILE A 182 -11.67 -13.78 -14.00
N GLU A 183 -11.26 -12.59 -14.44
CA GLU A 183 -12.08 -11.39 -14.49
C GLU A 183 -12.14 -10.81 -15.90
N GLU A 184 -13.23 -10.13 -16.22
CA GLU A 184 -13.24 -9.25 -17.38
C GLU A 184 -12.26 -8.09 -17.18
N PHE A 185 -11.70 -7.60 -18.29
CA PHE A 185 -10.84 -6.42 -18.26
C PHE A 185 -11.70 -5.15 -18.25
N LEU A 186 -11.58 -4.36 -17.22
CA LEU A 186 -12.23 -3.05 -17.12
C LEU A 186 -11.37 -1.99 -17.82
N LYS A 187 -11.95 -1.27 -18.76
CA LYS A 187 -11.28 -0.18 -19.47
C LYS A 187 -11.63 1.15 -18.82
N GLY A 188 -10.73 1.65 -18.01
CA GLY A 188 -10.89 2.90 -17.26
C GLY A 188 -9.56 3.43 -16.74
N GLU A 189 -9.61 4.26 -15.72
CA GLU A 189 -8.43 4.75 -15.01
C GLU A 189 -8.42 4.25 -13.58
N GLU A 190 -7.26 3.80 -13.11
CA GLU A 190 -7.09 3.34 -11.74
C GLU A 190 -6.98 4.53 -10.78
N MET A 191 -7.59 4.39 -9.61
CA MET A 191 -7.52 5.36 -8.50
C MET A 191 -7.41 4.61 -7.17
N SER A 192 -6.57 5.11 -6.29
CA SER A 192 -6.44 4.67 -4.89
C SER A 192 -7.30 5.56 -4.00
N TYR A 193 -8.32 5.00 -3.36
CA TYR A 193 -9.18 5.70 -2.41
C TYR A 193 -8.98 5.14 -1.01
N PHE A 194 -8.71 6.01 -0.05
CA PHE A 194 -8.41 5.61 1.32
C PHE A 194 -9.49 6.08 2.28
N ILE A 195 -9.84 5.20 3.21
CA ILE A 195 -10.57 5.55 4.41
C ILE A 195 -9.81 5.12 5.65
N ILE A 196 -10.15 5.74 6.77
CA ILE A 196 -9.78 5.29 8.09
C ILE A 196 -11.05 4.98 8.89
N SER A 197 -11.02 3.92 9.68
CA SER A 197 -12.16 3.48 10.48
C SER A 197 -11.74 3.05 11.89
N ASP A 198 -12.61 3.31 12.87
CA ASP A 198 -12.50 2.81 14.25
C ASP A 198 -13.41 1.63 14.56
N GLY A 199 -14.05 1.08 13.53
CA GLY A 199 -15.05 0.01 13.64
C GLY A 199 -16.49 0.50 13.76
N SER A 200 -16.71 1.80 13.99
CA SER A 200 -18.03 2.44 14.06
C SER A 200 -18.13 3.66 13.14
N THR A 201 -17.10 4.47 13.11
CA THR A 201 -16.98 5.68 12.30
C THR A 201 -16.05 5.46 11.13
N ILE A 202 -16.37 6.08 9.99
CA ILE A 202 -15.55 6.09 8.77
C ILE A 202 -15.21 7.53 8.45
N LYS A 203 -13.96 7.80 8.08
CA LYS A 203 -13.54 9.08 7.49
C LYS A 203 -12.74 8.84 6.24
N SER A 204 -13.02 9.63 5.19
CA SER A 204 -12.14 9.69 4.00
C SER A 204 -10.76 10.17 4.41
N PHE A 205 -9.71 9.57 3.84
CA PHE A 205 -8.33 9.86 4.26
C PHE A 205 -7.46 10.46 3.16
N GLU A 206 -7.93 10.67 2.01
CA GLU A 206 -7.27 11.21 0.81
C GLU A 206 -7.31 10.21 -0.36
N THR A 207 -6.88 10.67 -1.51
CA THR A 207 -6.77 9.86 -2.73
C THR A 207 -5.38 9.96 -3.32
N ALA A 208 -5.00 8.94 -4.09
CA ALA A 208 -3.78 8.97 -4.89
C ALA A 208 -3.99 8.23 -6.22
N GLN A 209 -3.06 8.42 -7.14
CA GLN A 209 -2.91 7.53 -8.30
C GLN A 209 -1.45 7.10 -8.38
N ASP A 210 -1.23 5.80 -8.43
CA ASP A 210 0.09 5.23 -8.58
C ASP A 210 0.41 4.88 -10.05
N HIS A 211 1.68 4.66 -10.33
CA HIS A 211 2.20 4.25 -11.63
C HIS A 211 2.79 2.84 -11.49
N LYS A 212 1.95 1.83 -11.76
CA LYS A 212 2.30 0.41 -11.50
C LYS A 212 3.28 -0.19 -12.50
N ARG A 213 3.38 0.37 -13.70
CA ARG A 213 4.26 -0.16 -14.75
C ARG A 213 5.69 0.33 -14.60
N VAL A 214 6.65 -0.56 -14.89
CA VAL A 214 8.08 -0.30 -14.66
C VAL A 214 8.69 0.70 -15.64
N LEU A 215 8.15 0.84 -16.84
CA LEU A 215 8.64 1.72 -17.90
C LEU A 215 7.75 2.94 -18.09
N GLU A 216 8.30 4.00 -18.69
CA GLU A 216 7.59 5.22 -19.05
C GLU A 216 6.40 4.94 -19.97
N GLY A 217 5.38 5.82 -19.94
CA GLY A 217 4.13 5.64 -20.68
C GLY A 217 3.29 4.46 -20.21
N ASP A 218 3.42 4.05 -18.94
CA ASP A 218 2.74 2.89 -18.36
C ASP A 218 2.98 1.58 -19.15
N ASN A 219 4.22 1.34 -19.56
CA ASN A 219 4.67 0.15 -20.27
C ASN A 219 5.43 -0.84 -19.36
N GLY A 220 5.62 -2.05 -19.88
CA GLY A 220 6.39 -3.10 -19.21
C GLY A 220 5.62 -3.85 -18.13
N LYS A 221 6.34 -4.49 -17.22
CA LYS A 221 5.78 -5.35 -16.16
C LYS A 221 5.14 -4.53 -15.04
N ASN A 222 4.18 -5.13 -14.35
CA ASN A 222 3.65 -4.60 -13.09
C ASN A 222 4.71 -4.63 -11.99
N THR A 223 4.66 -3.63 -11.13
CA THR A 223 5.54 -3.45 -9.96
C THR A 223 4.71 -3.17 -8.71
N GLY A 224 5.36 -2.92 -7.59
CA GLY A 224 4.71 -2.40 -6.38
C GLY A 224 4.40 -0.89 -6.42
N GLY A 225 4.65 -0.22 -7.55
CA GLY A 225 4.52 1.22 -7.75
C GLY A 225 5.87 1.90 -8.00
N MET A 226 5.95 2.65 -9.11
CA MET A 226 7.14 3.42 -9.53
C MET A 226 7.06 4.88 -9.10
N GLY A 227 5.93 5.28 -8.54
CA GLY A 227 5.64 6.62 -8.05
C GLY A 227 4.13 6.84 -7.97
N ALA A 228 3.75 7.92 -7.30
CA ALA A 228 2.34 8.28 -7.13
C ALA A 228 2.18 9.79 -7.00
N TYR A 229 0.96 10.26 -7.19
CA TYR A 229 0.59 11.64 -6.89
C TYR A 229 -0.72 11.72 -6.11
N SER A 230 -0.91 12.78 -5.34
CA SER A 230 -2.09 13.04 -4.50
C SER A 230 -2.42 14.55 -4.49
N PRO A 231 -3.72 14.92 -4.57
CA PRO A 231 -4.88 14.06 -4.73
C PRO A 231 -5.00 13.50 -6.15
N SER A 232 -5.84 12.45 -6.32
CA SER A 232 -6.23 11.98 -7.66
C SER A 232 -6.99 13.07 -8.42
N ARG A 233 -6.73 13.20 -9.72
CA ARG A 233 -7.49 14.11 -10.59
C ARG A 233 -8.94 13.67 -10.85
N LEU A 234 -9.23 12.40 -10.59
CA LEU A 234 -10.53 11.80 -10.87
C LEU A 234 -11.56 12.10 -9.78
N ILE A 235 -11.11 12.41 -8.56
CA ILE A 235 -12.02 12.57 -7.43
C ILE A 235 -12.91 13.81 -7.58
N SER A 236 -14.18 13.63 -7.38
CA SER A 236 -15.21 14.66 -7.26
C SER A 236 -16.15 14.27 -6.13
N ASN A 237 -16.96 15.20 -5.63
CA ASN A 237 -17.94 14.89 -4.58
C ASN A 237 -18.92 13.78 -5.03
N ASP A 238 -19.39 13.80 -6.28
CA ASP A 238 -20.28 12.77 -6.83
C ASP A 238 -19.60 11.39 -6.85
N LEU A 239 -18.34 11.33 -7.31
CA LEU A 239 -17.60 10.07 -7.33
C LEU A 239 -17.30 9.56 -5.92
N GLU A 240 -16.96 10.44 -4.98
CA GLU A 240 -16.75 10.08 -3.58
C GLU A 240 -18.01 9.50 -2.95
N ASP A 241 -19.14 10.13 -3.15
CA ASP A 241 -20.44 9.64 -2.67
C ASP A 241 -20.75 8.24 -3.24
N LYS A 242 -20.49 8.02 -4.53
CA LYS A 242 -20.65 6.70 -5.16
C LYS A 242 -19.71 5.66 -4.52
N ILE A 243 -18.44 5.98 -4.33
CA ILE A 243 -17.46 5.08 -3.69
C ILE A 243 -17.90 4.71 -2.28
N LEU A 244 -18.27 5.71 -1.47
CA LEU A 244 -18.71 5.48 -0.10
C LEU A 244 -19.98 4.62 -0.05
N ASN A 245 -20.99 4.93 -0.87
CA ASN A 245 -22.29 4.28 -0.77
C ASN A 245 -22.37 2.94 -1.50
N LYS A 246 -21.66 2.77 -2.64
CA LYS A 246 -21.73 1.54 -3.44
C LYS A 246 -20.62 0.53 -3.07
N ILE A 247 -19.49 0.98 -2.48
CA ILE A 247 -18.33 0.13 -2.24
C ILE A 247 -17.99 0.05 -0.75
N ILE A 248 -17.65 1.17 -0.11
CA ILE A 248 -17.11 1.15 1.26
C ILE A 248 -18.14 0.69 2.28
N LYS A 249 -19.29 1.38 2.36
CA LYS A 249 -20.34 1.05 3.35
C LYS A 249 -20.88 -0.38 3.20
N PRO A 250 -21.16 -0.91 1.99
CA PRO A 250 -21.56 -2.31 1.82
C PRO A 250 -20.48 -3.30 2.27
N THR A 251 -19.19 -3.01 2.00
CA THR A 251 -18.08 -3.85 2.47
C THR A 251 -18.02 -3.93 3.98
N LEU A 252 -18.08 -2.78 4.66
CA LEU A 252 -18.01 -2.73 6.12
C LEU A 252 -19.26 -3.36 6.76
N LYS A 253 -20.42 -3.19 6.15
CA LYS A 253 -21.64 -3.90 6.54
C LYS A 253 -21.47 -5.41 6.44
N GLY A 254 -20.87 -5.88 5.33
CA GLY A 254 -20.61 -7.30 5.12
C GLY A 254 -19.66 -7.89 6.17
N LEU A 255 -18.62 -7.15 6.55
CA LEU A 255 -17.72 -7.55 7.62
C LEU A 255 -18.43 -7.59 8.98
N ALA A 256 -19.26 -6.60 9.29
CA ALA A 256 -20.04 -6.58 10.53
C ALA A 256 -20.99 -7.79 10.64
N GLU A 257 -21.63 -8.20 9.55
CA GLU A 257 -22.45 -9.43 9.50
C GLU A 257 -21.62 -10.71 9.67
N LEU A 258 -20.31 -10.67 9.39
CA LEU A 258 -19.37 -11.77 9.70
C LEU A 258 -18.84 -11.70 11.15
N GLY A 259 -19.38 -10.79 11.96
CA GLY A 259 -19.00 -10.62 13.37
C GLY A 259 -17.72 -9.83 13.60
N THR A 260 -17.25 -9.07 12.60
CA THR A 260 -16.04 -8.25 12.73
C THR A 260 -16.27 -6.81 12.25
N ASN A 261 -15.81 -5.84 13.05
CA ASN A 261 -15.80 -4.43 12.66
C ASN A 261 -14.40 -4.05 12.16
N TYR A 262 -14.35 -3.28 11.08
CA TYR A 262 -13.08 -2.86 10.49
C TYR A 262 -12.44 -1.72 11.27
N LYS A 263 -11.23 -1.91 11.78
CA LYS A 263 -10.42 -0.88 12.43
C LYS A 263 -9.09 -0.71 11.68
N GLY A 264 -8.75 0.50 11.28
CA GLY A 264 -7.50 0.78 10.57
C GLY A 264 -7.72 1.52 9.25
N PHE A 265 -6.67 1.60 8.44
CA PHE A 265 -6.76 2.08 7.06
C PHE A 265 -7.34 1.01 6.15
N LEU A 266 -8.25 1.41 5.27
CA LEU A 266 -8.71 0.59 4.16
C LEU A 266 -8.43 1.34 2.85
N TYR A 267 -7.65 0.72 2.00
CA TYR A 267 -7.37 1.18 0.64
C TYR A 267 -8.22 0.40 -0.35
N ALA A 268 -9.13 1.08 -1.04
CA ALA A 268 -9.87 0.55 -2.16
C ALA A 268 -9.15 0.91 -3.47
N GLY A 269 -8.61 -0.09 -4.16
CA GLY A 269 -8.12 0.04 -5.54
C GLY A 269 -9.31 0.01 -6.49
N LEU A 270 -9.52 1.11 -7.19
CA LEU A 270 -10.72 1.34 -8.01
C LEU A 270 -10.35 1.49 -9.48
N MET A 271 -11.16 0.93 -10.37
CA MET A 271 -11.23 1.31 -11.78
C MET A 271 -12.41 2.26 -11.96
N ILE A 272 -12.13 3.45 -12.48
CA ILE A 272 -13.16 4.44 -12.78
C ILE A 272 -13.48 4.34 -14.27
N VAL A 273 -14.72 3.92 -14.56
CA VAL A 273 -15.23 3.75 -15.92
C VAL A 273 -16.42 4.69 -16.10
N GLU A 274 -16.33 5.69 -16.96
CA GLU A 274 -17.41 6.66 -17.21
C GLU A 274 -18.01 7.27 -15.92
N ASN A 275 -17.13 7.67 -14.99
CA ASN A 275 -17.48 8.22 -13.67
C ASN A 275 -18.21 7.24 -12.73
N GLU A 276 -18.15 5.93 -13.00
CA GLU A 276 -18.63 4.87 -12.10
C GLU A 276 -17.46 4.09 -11.50
N PRO A 277 -17.42 3.88 -10.17
CA PRO A 277 -16.35 3.18 -9.51
C PRO A 277 -16.58 1.67 -9.51
N PHE A 278 -15.57 0.90 -9.89
CA PHE A 278 -15.53 -0.56 -9.78
C PHE A 278 -14.37 -0.98 -8.89
N LEU A 279 -14.63 -1.82 -7.93
CA LEU A 279 -13.59 -2.36 -7.05
C LEU A 279 -12.69 -3.35 -7.80
N ILE A 280 -11.38 -3.08 -7.82
CA ILE A 280 -10.35 -3.99 -8.34
C ILE A 280 -9.87 -4.91 -7.21
N GLU A 281 -9.49 -4.32 -6.08
CA GLU A 281 -8.94 -5.01 -4.91
C GLU A 281 -9.03 -4.12 -3.66
N TYR A 282 -8.89 -4.72 -2.49
CA TYR A 282 -8.61 -4.02 -1.25
C TYR A 282 -7.17 -4.23 -0.80
N ASN A 283 -6.63 -3.22 -0.12
CA ASN A 283 -5.46 -3.36 0.74
C ASN A 283 -5.87 -2.91 2.15
N VAL A 284 -5.56 -3.71 3.16
CA VAL A 284 -6.02 -3.50 4.54
C VAL A 284 -5.07 -2.62 5.36
N ARG A 285 -4.36 -1.77 4.68
CA ARG A 285 -3.31 -0.87 5.17
C ARG A 285 -3.11 0.25 4.16
N MET A 286 -2.23 1.21 4.46
CA MET A 286 -1.84 2.22 3.46
C MET A 286 -1.06 1.57 2.30
N GLY A 287 -1.19 2.13 1.12
CA GLY A 287 -0.40 1.75 -0.06
C GLY A 287 1.08 2.15 0.09
N ASP A 288 1.91 1.61 -0.78
CA ASP A 288 3.32 1.97 -0.93
C ASP A 288 3.62 2.05 -2.44
N PRO A 289 3.74 3.26 -3.05
CA PRO A 289 4.19 4.52 -2.45
C PRO A 289 3.10 5.53 -2.06
N GLU A 290 1.82 5.19 -2.03
CA GLU A 290 0.75 6.15 -1.74
C GLU A 290 0.86 6.75 -0.33
N CYS A 291 1.25 5.96 0.67
CA CYS A 291 1.48 6.43 2.04
C CYS A 291 2.51 7.56 2.07
N GLN A 292 3.65 7.36 1.40
CA GLN A 292 4.73 8.35 1.28
C GLN A 292 4.28 9.62 0.56
N THR A 293 3.30 9.48 -0.33
CA THR A 293 2.73 10.59 -1.11
C THR A 293 1.70 11.37 -0.30
N ILE A 294 0.89 10.70 0.50
CA ILE A 294 -0.26 11.29 1.23
C ILE A 294 0.15 11.89 2.57
N LEU A 295 0.90 11.15 3.39
CA LEU A 295 1.18 11.55 4.78
C LEU A 295 1.92 12.90 4.94
N PRO A 296 2.84 13.30 4.04
CA PRO A 296 3.45 14.62 4.13
C PRO A 296 2.46 15.79 4.07
N LYS A 297 1.25 15.57 3.52
CA LYS A 297 0.17 16.55 3.46
C LYS A 297 -0.69 16.60 4.74
N LEU A 298 -0.58 15.60 5.62
CA LEU A 298 -1.40 15.53 6.82
C LEU A 298 -1.02 16.65 7.79
N LYS A 299 -2.03 17.42 8.24
CA LYS A 299 -1.86 18.50 9.20
C LYS A 299 -2.26 18.06 10.61
N THR A 300 -3.31 17.24 10.73
CA THR A 300 -3.76 16.68 12.00
C THR A 300 -2.71 15.69 12.53
N ASP A 301 -2.48 15.69 13.84
CA ASP A 301 -1.57 14.76 14.49
C ASP A 301 -1.99 13.30 14.24
N LEU A 302 -1.12 12.51 13.61
CA LEU A 302 -1.40 11.12 13.25
C LEU A 302 -1.54 10.23 14.49
N VAL A 303 -0.86 10.56 15.58
CA VAL A 303 -0.97 9.80 16.84
C VAL A 303 -2.35 9.98 17.47
N GLU A 304 -2.88 11.20 17.45
CA GLU A 304 -4.25 11.47 17.92
C GLU A 304 -5.28 10.69 17.10
N ILE A 305 -5.09 10.60 15.78
CA ILE A 305 -5.96 9.83 14.90
C ILE A 305 -5.91 8.33 15.27
N PHE A 306 -4.72 7.78 15.48
CA PHE A 306 -4.56 6.36 15.83
C PHE A 306 -5.13 6.04 17.21
N GLU A 307 -4.89 6.90 18.20
CA GLU A 307 -5.49 6.74 19.53
C GLU A 307 -7.03 6.81 19.47
N ALA A 308 -7.57 7.78 18.71
CA ALA A 308 -9.01 7.88 18.50
C ALA A 308 -9.59 6.62 17.87
N CYS A 309 -8.91 6.05 16.86
CA CYS A 309 -9.32 4.77 16.25
C CYS A 309 -9.32 3.63 17.26
N CYS A 310 -8.26 3.49 18.05
CA CYS A 310 -8.15 2.42 19.05
C CYS A 310 -9.18 2.57 20.18
N ASN A 311 -9.60 3.81 20.49
CA ASN A 311 -10.54 4.11 21.56
C ASN A 311 -12.00 4.32 21.06
N LYS A 312 -12.30 4.09 19.78
CA LYS A 312 -13.62 4.29 19.12
C LYS A 312 -14.12 5.74 19.26
N LYS A 313 -13.24 6.70 19.08
CA LYS A 313 -13.48 8.14 19.17
C LYS A 313 -13.14 8.90 17.88
N LEU A 314 -13.03 8.19 16.75
CA LEU A 314 -12.69 8.80 15.47
C LEU A 314 -13.72 9.86 15.03
N ALA A 315 -14.96 9.76 15.50
CA ALA A 315 -16.00 10.77 15.26
C ALA A 315 -15.58 12.17 15.75
N ASP A 316 -14.83 12.24 16.86
CA ASP A 316 -14.43 13.48 17.51
C ASP A 316 -13.21 14.17 16.83
N ILE A 317 -12.52 13.47 15.93
CA ILE A 317 -11.33 13.99 15.24
C ILE A 317 -11.72 14.69 13.94
N ASN A 318 -11.23 15.91 13.73
CA ASN A 318 -11.29 16.56 12.43
C ASN A 318 -9.96 16.35 11.70
N ILE A 319 -9.98 15.64 10.56
CA ILE A 319 -8.77 15.38 9.77
C ILE A 319 -8.56 16.54 8.79
N GLU A 320 -7.49 17.28 8.99
CA GLU A 320 -7.11 18.44 8.17
C GLU A 320 -5.89 18.13 7.32
N TRP A 321 -5.87 18.69 6.11
CA TRP A 321 -4.82 18.52 5.12
C TRP A 321 -4.19 19.83 4.70
N ILE A 322 -2.90 19.82 4.39
CA ILE A 322 -2.23 20.95 3.73
C ILE A 322 -2.71 20.99 2.27
N ASN A 323 -3.21 22.13 1.85
CA ASN A 323 -3.67 22.31 0.47
C ASN A 323 -2.48 22.43 -0.51
N LYS A 324 -1.82 21.31 -0.78
CA LYS A 324 -0.70 21.16 -1.70
C LYS A 324 -0.90 19.92 -2.57
N LYS A 325 -0.28 19.93 -3.73
CA LYS A 325 -0.09 18.74 -4.58
C LYS A 325 1.13 17.98 -4.09
N SER A 326 1.04 16.67 -4.03
CA SER A 326 2.15 15.80 -3.65
C SER A 326 2.50 14.86 -4.79
N LEU A 327 3.78 14.73 -5.09
CA LEU A 327 4.27 13.80 -6.10
C LEU A 327 5.47 13.03 -5.53
N CYS A 328 5.43 11.70 -5.69
CA CYS A 328 6.46 10.76 -5.27
C CYS A 328 7.05 10.05 -6.49
N VAL A 329 8.37 10.02 -6.58
CA VAL A 329 9.12 9.19 -7.53
C VAL A 329 9.90 8.13 -6.77
N VAL A 330 9.76 6.87 -7.19
CA VAL A 330 10.44 5.73 -6.57
C VAL A 330 11.70 5.39 -7.35
N LEU A 331 12.84 5.43 -6.67
CA LEU A 331 14.11 4.92 -7.19
C LEU A 331 14.22 3.43 -6.90
N CYS A 332 14.49 2.65 -7.94
CA CYS A 332 14.58 1.21 -7.92
C CYS A 332 15.97 0.72 -8.28
N SER A 333 16.38 -0.41 -7.74
CA SER A 333 17.58 -1.12 -8.17
C SER A 333 17.47 -1.59 -9.62
N LYS A 334 18.54 -1.49 -10.42
CA LYS A 334 18.57 -2.01 -11.80
C LYS A 334 18.18 -3.48 -11.84
N GLY A 335 17.27 -3.81 -12.75
CA GLY A 335 16.70 -5.14 -12.90
C GLY A 335 15.33 -5.34 -12.25
N TYR A 336 14.91 -4.46 -11.33
CA TYR A 336 13.56 -4.49 -10.75
C TYR A 336 12.46 -4.35 -11.84
N PRO A 337 11.34 -5.10 -11.80
CA PRO A 337 10.84 -5.99 -10.74
C PRO A 337 11.35 -7.43 -10.79
N ASP A 338 12.26 -7.75 -11.68
CA ASP A 338 12.87 -9.07 -11.79
C ASP A 338 14.07 -9.22 -10.83
N THR A 339 15.09 -9.97 -11.24
CA THR A 339 16.32 -10.12 -10.47
C THR A 339 17.12 -8.81 -10.49
N TYR A 340 17.46 -8.30 -9.33
CA TYR A 340 18.20 -7.06 -9.15
C TYR A 340 19.39 -7.26 -8.22
N GLN A 341 20.38 -6.38 -8.35
CA GLN A 341 21.56 -6.37 -7.50
C GLN A 341 21.22 -5.87 -6.09
N LYS A 342 21.83 -6.47 -5.08
CA LYS A 342 21.69 -6.08 -3.67
C LYS A 342 23.02 -5.59 -3.12
N ASN A 343 22.97 -4.89 -1.99
CA ASN A 343 24.11 -4.34 -1.27
C ASN A 343 24.98 -3.38 -2.11
N ILE A 344 24.31 -2.59 -2.96
CA ILE A 344 24.94 -1.51 -3.73
C ILE A 344 24.99 -0.26 -2.88
N LEU A 345 26.19 0.30 -2.71
CA LEU A 345 26.42 1.51 -1.94
C LEU A 345 25.67 2.69 -2.58
N ILE A 346 24.97 3.46 -1.73
CA ILE A 346 24.36 4.75 -2.08
C ILE A 346 25.24 5.82 -1.43
N ASN A 347 25.91 6.62 -2.28
CA ASN A 347 26.73 7.72 -1.78
C ASN A 347 25.90 8.94 -1.46
N ASN A 348 26.43 9.85 -0.67
CA ASN A 348 25.96 11.21 -0.35
C ASN A 348 24.49 11.40 0.07
N ILE A 349 23.69 10.35 0.26
CA ILE A 349 22.28 10.51 0.61
C ILE A 349 22.04 11.27 1.93
N GLU A 350 22.94 11.11 2.90
CA GLU A 350 22.87 11.83 4.19
C GLU A 350 23.29 13.31 4.07
N ASN A 351 23.92 13.68 2.96
CA ASN A 351 24.41 15.06 2.68
C ASN A 351 23.50 15.84 1.74
N LEU A 352 22.40 15.22 1.26
CA LEU A 352 21.46 15.92 0.40
C LEU A 352 20.75 17.03 1.18
N SER A 353 20.84 18.26 0.68
CA SER A 353 20.13 19.39 1.25
C SER A 353 18.69 19.41 0.73
N LEU A 354 17.76 19.04 1.57
CA LEU A 354 16.34 19.06 1.22
C LEU A 354 15.73 20.43 1.49
N GLU A 355 15.12 21.03 0.47
CA GLU A 355 14.26 22.18 0.67
C GLU A 355 13.04 21.82 1.55
N LYS A 356 12.47 22.85 2.18
CA LYS A 356 11.20 22.71 2.87
C LYS A 356 10.13 22.13 1.93
N ASN A 357 9.40 21.12 2.38
CA ASN A 357 8.40 20.34 1.63
C ASN A 357 8.96 19.29 0.64
N ASN A 358 10.25 19.03 0.65
CA ASN A 358 10.85 17.87 0.00
C ASN A 358 11.20 16.81 1.04
N PHE A 359 10.97 15.54 0.71
CA PHE A 359 11.18 14.43 1.63
C PHE A 359 11.85 13.27 0.90
N ILE A 360 12.66 12.51 1.64
CA ILE A 360 13.20 11.23 1.16
C ILE A 360 12.80 10.16 2.18
N PHE A 361 12.05 9.14 1.72
CA PHE A 361 11.76 7.98 2.54
C PHE A 361 12.49 6.76 2.01
N HIS A 362 13.25 6.12 2.88
CA HIS A 362 13.96 4.89 2.59
C HIS A 362 12.98 3.72 2.56
N ALA A 363 13.18 2.79 1.61
CA ALA A 363 12.53 1.51 1.54
C ALA A 363 13.57 0.40 1.69
N GLY A 364 13.94 -0.29 0.63
CA GLY A 364 14.93 -1.36 0.67
C GLY A 364 16.36 -0.85 0.87
N THR A 365 16.65 -0.33 2.04
CA THR A 365 17.98 0.17 2.42
C THR A 365 18.43 -0.39 3.77
N LYS A 366 19.74 -0.54 3.93
CA LYS A 366 20.39 -0.91 5.19
C LYS A 366 21.54 0.04 5.48
N LYS A 367 21.68 0.47 6.73
CA LYS A 367 22.85 1.18 7.23
C LYS A 367 23.84 0.16 7.80
N ASP A 368 25.09 0.24 7.37
CA ASP A 368 26.21 -0.54 7.91
C ASP A 368 27.36 0.43 8.16
N ASN A 369 27.69 0.60 9.43
CA ASN A 369 28.51 1.71 9.91
C ASN A 369 27.92 3.05 9.40
N ASP A 370 28.70 3.91 8.78
CA ASP A 370 28.23 5.20 8.22
C ASP A 370 27.88 5.11 6.72
N LYS A 371 27.63 3.92 6.19
CA LYS A 371 27.32 3.70 4.78
C LYS A 371 25.92 3.14 4.59
N ILE A 372 25.22 3.62 3.57
CA ILE A 372 23.87 3.18 3.22
C ILE A 372 23.92 2.34 1.95
N TYR A 373 23.31 1.16 2.01
CA TYR A 373 23.28 0.20 0.91
C TYR A 373 21.85 -0.06 0.44
N ALA A 374 21.67 -0.15 -0.87
CA ALA A 374 20.45 -0.61 -1.49
C ALA A 374 20.31 -2.13 -1.35
N THR A 375 19.28 -2.61 -0.68
CA THR A 375 19.04 -4.04 -0.40
C THR A 375 17.76 -4.57 -1.04
N GLY A 376 16.85 -3.69 -1.45
CA GLY A 376 15.56 -4.02 -2.04
C GLY A 376 15.45 -3.66 -3.52
N GLY A 377 14.32 -4.02 -4.12
CA GLY A 377 13.98 -3.62 -5.49
C GLY A 377 13.59 -2.16 -5.56
N ARG A 378 12.64 -1.71 -4.73
CA ARG A 378 12.36 -0.28 -4.48
C ARG A 378 13.23 0.18 -3.32
N VAL A 379 13.93 1.27 -3.48
CA VAL A 379 15.03 1.65 -2.59
C VAL A 379 14.79 2.98 -1.89
N LEU A 380 14.48 4.02 -2.64
CA LEU A 380 14.23 5.36 -2.12
C LEU A 380 12.97 5.93 -2.74
N ASN A 381 12.28 6.76 -1.97
CA ASN A 381 11.11 7.51 -2.41
C ASN A 381 11.43 8.99 -2.24
N PHE A 382 11.38 9.75 -3.33
CA PHE A 382 11.57 11.20 -3.34
C PHE A 382 10.23 11.88 -3.50
N ILE A 383 9.87 12.76 -2.57
CA ILE A 383 8.56 13.41 -2.53
C ILE A 383 8.73 14.92 -2.48
N SER A 384 7.88 15.63 -3.21
CA SER A 384 7.74 17.08 -3.11
C SER A 384 6.28 17.49 -2.94
N LEU A 385 6.04 18.46 -2.06
CA LEU A 385 4.77 19.19 -1.94
C LEU A 385 4.91 20.56 -2.62
N SER A 386 4.06 20.82 -3.62
CA SER A 386 4.05 22.09 -4.35
C SER A 386 2.62 22.57 -4.63
N ASP A 387 2.47 23.74 -5.21
CA ASP A 387 1.14 24.27 -5.55
C ASP A 387 0.54 23.56 -6.78
N ASP A 388 1.39 23.06 -7.66
CA ASP A 388 1.00 22.24 -8.80
C ASP A 388 1.91 21.01 -8.97
N PHE A 389 1.48 20.05 -9.81
CA PHE A 389 2.20 18.79 -10.00
C PHE A 389 3.47 18.93 -10.84
N LEU A 390 3.54 19.91 -11.75
CA LEU A 390 4.74 20.14 -12.56
C LEU A 390 5.90 20.59 -11.68
N GLN A 391 5.68 21.60 -10.83
CA GLN A 391 6.69 22.04 -9.86
C GLN A 391 7.10 20.91 -8.89
N ALA A 392 6.13 20.09 -8.44
CA ALA A 392 6.44 18.95 -7.57
C ALA A 392 7.37 17.96 -8.29
N ARG A 393 7.11 17.64 -9.56
CA ARG A 393 7.94 16.73 -10.37
C ARG A 393 9.34 17.31 -10.61
N GLU A 394 9.44 18.56 -10.97
CA GLU A 394 10.72 19.25 -11.20
C GLU A 394 11.61 19.20 -9.96
N LYS A 395 11.08 19.57 -8.79
CA LYS A 395 11.82 19.52 -7.51
C LYS A 395 12.27 18.11 -7.13
N VAL A 396 11.42 17.12 -7.33
CA VAL A 396 11.81 15.71 -7.09
C VAL A 396 12.97 15.32 -8.02
N HIS A 397 12.90 15.69 -9.30
CA HIS A 397 13.98 15.37 -10.25
C HIS A 397 15.29 16.12 -9.94
N GLU A 398 15.21 17.35 -9.43
CA GLU A 398 16.39 18.10 -8.96
C GLU A 398 17.05 17.36 -7.79
N CYS A 399 16.30 16.98 -6.77
CA CYS A 399 16.83 16.18 -5.65
C CYS A 399 17.45 14.85 -6.11
N ILE A 400 16.83 14.15 -7.05
CA ILE A 400 17.34 12.86 -7.55
C ILE A 400 18.67 13.06 -8.30
N LYS A 401 18.83 14.16 -9.04
CA LYS A 401 20.09 14.45 -9.77
C LYS A 401 21.29 14.67 -8.85
N GLU A 402 21.06 15.14 -7.63
CA GLU A 402 22.11 15.34 -6.63
C GLU A 402 22.56 14.02 -5.98
N LEU A 403 21.78 12.95 -6.11
CA LEU A 403 22.12 11.65 -5.54
C LEU A 403 23.19 10.94 -6.38
N ASP A 404 24.28 10.56 -5.75
CA ASP A 404 25.32 9.73 -6.37
C ASP A 404 25.02 8.23 -6.16
N TRP A 405 24.18 7.69 -7.02
CA TRP A 405 23.84 6.27 -7.05
C TRP A 405 23.64 5.73 -8.46
N SER A 406 24.69 5.17 -9.04
CA SER A 406 24.67 4.59 -10.40
C SER A 406 23.93 3.25 -10.51
N GLY A 407 23.64 2.61 -9.36
CA GLY A 407 22.98 1.29 -9.28
C GLY A 407 21.46 1.31 -9.47
N GLY A 408 20.86 2.49 -9.67
CA GLY A 408 19.42 2.66 -9.72
C GLY A 408 18.84 3.16 -11.04
N PHE A 409 17.53 3.15 -11.09
CA PHE A 409 16.73 3.80 -12.13
C PHE A 409 15.40 4.28 -11.58
N TYR A 410 14.73 5.17 -12.29
CA TYR A 410 13.39 5.66 -11.97
C TYR A 410 12.66 6.08 -13.25
N ARG A 411 11.35 6.25 -13.18
CA ARG A 411 10.54 6.81 -14.26
C ARG A 411 10.53 8.33 -14.17
N LYS A 412 10.84 8.99 -15.29
CA LYS A 412 10.84 10.46 -15.39
C LYS A 412 9.45 11.05 -15.63
N ASP A 413 8.51 10.23 -16.08
CA ASP A 413 7.16 10.62 -16.48
C ASP A 413 6.11 10.53 -15.36
N ILE A 414 6.52 10.24 -14.12
CA ILE A 414 5.56 10.16 -13.00
C ILE A 414 4.73 11.46 -12.93
N GLY A 415 3.40 11.29 -12.86
CA GLY A 415 2.47 12.40 -12.88
C GLY A 415 2.07 12.88 -14.29
N PHE A 416 2.49 12.20 -15.38
CA PHE A 416 2.16 12.64 -16.75
C PHE A 416 0.65 12.83 -16.96
N LYS A 417 -0.20 12.05 -16.29
CA LYS A 417 -1.68 12.15 -16.39
C LYS A 417 -2.26 13.46 -15.84
N VAL A 418 -1.49 14.26 -15.09
CA VAL A 418 -1.93 15.51 -14.45
C VAL A 418 -1.09 16.71 -14.83
N ILE A 419 -0.03 16.51 -15.59
CA ILE A 419 0.93 17.54 -16.00
C ILE A 419 0.87 17.82 -17.50
N ASP A 420 0.67 16.78 -18.33
CA ASP A 420 0.74 16.84 -19.81
C ASP A 420 -0.64 17.04 -20.44
#